data_526829cde68bbe510bf98f3a4b92e028
#
_entry.id   526829cde68bbe510bf98f3a4b92e028
#
_cell.length_a   1.000
_cell.length_b   1.000
_cell.length_c   1.000
_cell.angle_alpha   90.00
_cell.angle_beta   90.00
_cell.angle_gamma   90.00
#
_symmetry.space_group_name_H-M   'P 1'
#
loop_
_entity.id
_entity.type
_entity.pdbx_description
1 polymer ?
#
loop_
_entity_poly.entity_id
_entity_poly.type
_entity_poly.pdbx_seq_one_letter_code
_entity_poly.pdbx_strand_id
1 'polypeptide(L)'
;MKKFFVASLALVLCVCAQAAKKPTPKLVFDASKGVAGSVTLPNGKKVNYTAYTNLYYVTHVEDSTYQYMNVFVPEGATQSTPIFMPNYVGGYMAAAPRMIDEGDASGRALAEGYVVAIPGARGRNSMIVQKGKTVYTGRAPKGLLDLKAAVRYLRFLDRDMLGDAEHIITDGTSAGGAMSSLLGSTGNNPSYEPMLKAMGAADTRDDVFAAVCFCPIIDLDHADMAYEWLYGGVDEKIRPVTSEQVAVSKELAAQFPAYINSLGLKKKDGSDLNADNYRDYINQLLMTSAQDAKDYGADIPDSIGFSFSSGMKFIAPMNGGKKQGEMKFPMDVPKDGPKMMPMRNKSKGEYI
;
A
#
# COMPACT_ATOMS: atom_id res chain seq x y z
N MET A 1 56.26 -6.96 64.73
CA MET A 1 54.99 -6.53 64.09
C MET A 1 55.14 -6.77 62.60
N LYS A 2 54.59 -7.90 62.15
CA LYS A 2 54.60 -8.27 60.70
C LYS A 2 53.23 -7.95 60.10
N LYS A 3 53.20 -7.02 59.13
CA LYS A 3 51.98 -6.68 58.39
C LYS A 3 51.80 -7.67 57.26
N PHE A 4 50.71 -8.42 57.27
CA PHE A 4 50.29 -9.26 56.13
C PHE A 4 49.52 -8.37 55.17
N PHE A 5 49.99 -8.32 53.92
CA PHE A 5 49.25 -7.77 52.76
C PHE A 5 48.45 -8.90 52.13
N VAL A 6 47.13 -8.81 52.20
CA VAL A 6 46.26 -9.70 51.42
C VAL A 6 45.94 -9.03 50.08
N ALA A 7 46.49 -9.58 49.03
CA ALA A 7 46.16 -9.14 47.68
C ALA A 7 44.89 -9.90 47.20
N SER A 8 43.77 -9.21 47.13
CA SER A 8 42.55 -9.73 46.55
C SER A 8 42.63 -9.65 45.01
N LEU A 9 42.79 -10.78 44.37
CA LEU A 9 42.74 -10.91 42.92
C LEU A 9 41.24 -10.96 42.48
N ALA A 10 40.74 -9.82 42.01
CA ALA A 10 39.40 -9.74 41.41
C ALA A 10 39.47 -10.32 39.99
N LEU A 11 38.96 -11.52 39.83
CA LEU A 11 38.77 -12.15 38.51
C LEU A 11 37.56 -11.53 37.79
N VAL A 12 37.77 -10.57 36.90
CA VAL A 12 36.72 -10.01 36.05
C VAL A 12 36.42 -11.04 34.96
N LEU A 13 35.38 -11.85 35.16
CA LEU A 13 34.78 -12.66 34.11
C LEU A 13 34.07 -11.74 33.11
N CYS A 14 34.75 -11.36 32.03
CA CYS A 14 34.11 -10.80 30.83
C CYS A 14 33.24 -11.89 30.19
N VAL A 15 31.97 -11.95 30.58
CA VAL A 15 30.98 -12.72 29.83
C VAL A 15 30.71 -11.92 28.54
N CYS A 16 31.43 -12.25 27.48
CA CYS A 16 31.03 -11.86 26.16
C CYS A 16 29.69 -12.52 25.84
N ALA A 17 28.59 -11.80 26.08
CA ALA A 17 27.31 -12.19 25.57
C ALA A 17 27.41 -12.15 24.01
N GLN A 18 27.73 -13.29 23.43
CA GLN A 18 27.52 -13.50 21.99
C GLN A 18 26.03 -13.36 21.79
N ALA A 19 25.61 -12.25 21.16
CA ALA A 19 24.25 -12.11 20.69
C ALA A 19 23.96 -13.33 19.81
N ALA A 20 23.10 -14.25 20.30
CA ALA A 20 22.68 -15.41 19.55
C ALA A 20 22.17 -14.89 18.19
N LYS A 21 22.81 -15.33 17.09
CA LYS A 21 22.31 -15.02 15.76
C LYS A 21 20.86 -15.48 15.72
N LYS A 22 19.93 -14.54 15.48
CA LYS A 22 18.53 -14.90 15.24
C LYS A 22 18.53 -15.98 14.14
N PRO A 23 17.80 -17.09 14.34
CA PRO A 23 17.75 -18.14 13.33
C PRO A 23 17.26 -17.52 12.02
N THR A 24 17.96 -17.84 10.93
CA THR A 24 17.54 -17.43 9.59
C THR A 24 16.21 -18.12 9.28
N PRO A 25 15.15 -17.36 8.93
CA PRO A 25 13.89 -17.97 8.56
C PRO A 25 14.09 -18.94 7.39
N LYS A 26 13.32 -20.01 7.38
CA LYS A 26 13.24 -20.92 6.24
C LYS A 26 11.96 -20.64 5.48
N LEU A 27 12.00 -20.78 4.15
CA LEU A 27 10.80 -20.71 3.32
C LEU A 27 10.08 -22.07 3.41
N VAL A 28 9.23 -22.19 4.43
CA VAL A 28 8.49 -23.42 4.73
C VAL A 28 7.04 -23.07 5.09
N PHE A 29 6.15 -23.98 4.80
CA PHE A 29 4.78 -23.96 5.25
C PHE A 29 4.52 -25.16 6.17
N ASP A 30 3.80 -24.93 7.26
CA ASP A 30 3.43 -25.95 8.22
C ASP A 30 1.91 -25.89 8.43
N ALA A 31 1.21 -26.78 7.75
CA ALA A 31 -0.26 -26.87 7.83
C ALA A 31 -0.79 -27.12 9.25
N SER A 32 0.03 -27.69 10.15
CA SER A 32 -0.37 -27.95 11.54
C SER A 32 -0.47 -26.67 12.38
N LYS A 33 0.09 -25.55 11.91
CA LYS A 33 0.06 -24.24 12.59
C LYS A 33 -1.15 -23.38 12.23
N GLY A 34 -2.07 -23.90 11.44
CA GLY A 34 -3.31 -23.22 11.11
C GLY A 34 -4.16 -22.99 12.36
N VAL A 35 -4.67 -21.76 12.47
CA VAL A 35 -5.57 -21.35 13.55
C VAL A 35 -6.95 -21.06 12.97
N ALA A 36 -7.96 -21.78 13.43
CA ALA A 36 -9.34 -21.55 13.01
C ALA A 36 -9.81 -20.14 13.43
N GLY A 37 -10.47 -19.45 12.53
CA GLY A 37 -11.04 -18.14 12.74
C GLY A 37 -12.34 -17.95 11.99
N SER A 38 -13.02 -16.86 12.25
CA SER A 38 -14.19 -16.44 11.47
C SER A 38 -14.29 -14.93 11.43
N VAL A 39 -14.90 -14.41 10.35
CA VAL A 39 -15.25 -13.01 10.19
C VAL A 39 -16.73 -12.91 9.87
N THR A 40 -17.40 -11.89 10.41
CA THR A 40 -18.81 -11.60 10.09
C THR A 40 -18.86 -10.32 9.27
N LEU A 41 -19.28 -10.42 8.02
CA LEU A 41 -19.39 -9.28 7.12
C LEU A 41 -20.52 -8.33 7.54
N PRO A 42 -20.53 -7.07 7.07
CA PRO A 42 -21.60 -6.10 7.39
C PRO A 42 -23.01 -6.55 7.03
N ASN A 43 -23.15 -7.45 6.04
CA ASN A 43 -24.43 -8.05 5.66
C ASN A 43 -24.86 -9.24 6.53
N GLY A 44 -24.11 -9.54 7.60
CA GLY A 44 -24.37 -10.65 8.52
C GLY A 44 -23.84 -12.03 8.07
N LYS A 45 -23.23 -12.13 6.87
CA LYS A 45 -22.63 -13.40 6.40
C LYS A 45 -21.40 -13.72 7.26
N LYS A 46 -21.42 -14.86 7.94
CA LYS A 46 -20.26 -15.41 8.65
C LYS A 46 -19.44 -16.28 7.72
N VAL A 47 -18.12 -16.08 7.72
CA VAL A 47 -17.15 -16.85 6.92
C VAL A 47 -16.12 -17.45 7.86
N ASN A 48 -16.00 -18.78 7.84
CA ASN A 48 -14.97 -19.50 8.58
C ASN A 48 -13.71 -19.63 7.73
N TYR A 49 -12.54 -19.59 8.37
CA TYR A 49 -11.26 -19.74 7.71
C TYR A 49 -10.22 -20.37 8.62
N THR A 50 -9.13 -20.83 8.05
CA THR A 50 -7.90 -21.16 8.76
C THR A 50 -6.87 -20.07 8.47
N ALA A 51 -6.31 -19.46 9.53
CA ALA A 51 -5.29 -18.43 9.44
C ALA A 51 -3.90 -19.03 9.65
N TYR A 52 -2.97 -18.68 8.76
CA TYR A 52 -1.55 -18.93 8.88
C TYR A 52 -0.83 -17.61 8.96
N THR A 53 -0.24 -17.30 10.10
CA THR A 53 0.35 -15.98 10.37
C THR A 53 1.86 -16.03 10.50
N ASN A 54 2.50 -14.87 10.30
CA ASN A 54 3.95 -14.70 10.40
C ASN A 54 4.76 -15.60 9.44
N LEU A 55 4.28 -15.77 8.23
CA LEU A 55 4.97 -16.50 7.18
C LEU A 55 6.03 -15.60 6.54
N TYR A 56 7.30 -15.82 6.88
CA TYR A 56 8.40 -15.08 6.27
C TYR A 56 8.60 -15.51 4.81
N TYR A 57 8.54 -14.57 3.88
CA TYR A 57 8.66 -14.82 2.45
C TYR A 57 10.10 -14.60 1.91
N VAL A 58 11.05 -14.27 2.80
CA VAL A 58 12.49 -14.17 2.51
C VAL A 58 13.31 -14.81 3.64
N THR A 59 14.48 -15.30 3.31
CA THR A 59 15.40 -15.89 4.31
C THR A 59 16.32 -14.85 4.94
N HIS A 60 16.63 -13.76 4.25
CA HIS A 60 17.43 -12.64 4.75
C HIS A 60 16.54 -11.48 5.14
N VAL A 61 15.91 -11.56 6.30
CA VAL A 61 15.00 -10.55 6.82
C VAL A 61 15.80 -9.33 7.31
N GLU A 62 15.66 -8.20 6.62
CA GLU A 62 16.27 -6.92 6.99
C GLU A 62 15.38 -6.20 8.03
N ASP A 63 14.06 -6.24 7.84
CA ASP A 63 13.07 -5.61 8.72
C ASP A 63 11.93 -6.59 9.04
N SER A 64 11.99 -7.19 10.22
CA SER A 64 11.02 -8.20 10.67
C SER A 64 9.63 -7.64 10.97
N THR A 65 9.46 -6.32 10.96
CA THR A 65 8.16 -5.68 11.15
C THR A 65 7.28 -5.83 9.90
N TYR A 66 7.89 -5.96 8.72
CA TYR A 66 7.17 -5.91 7.46
C TYR A 66 7.38 -7.14 6.57
N GLN A 67 8.54 -7.82 6.64
CA GLN A 67 8.92 -8.85 5.67
C GLN A 67 8.34 -10.24 5.98
N TYR A 68 7.03 -10.29 6.21
CA TYR A 68 6.25 -11.53 6.36
C TYR A 68 4.84 -11.33 5.80
N MET A 69 4.05 -12.39 5.73
CA MET A 69 2.65 -12.32 5.33
C MET A 69 1.75 -13.14 6.24
N ASN A 70 0.46 -12.87 6.19
CA ASN A 70 -0.59 -13.70 6.76
C ASN A 70 -1.43 -14.27 5.61
N VAL A 71 -1.80 -15.55 5.71
CA VAL A 71 -2.63 -16.23 4.71
C VAL A 71 -3.88 -16.77 5.40
N PHE A 72 -5.02 -16.55 4.77
CA PHE A 72 -6.34 -16.95 5.26
C PHE A 72 -7.00 -17.85 4.22
N VAL A 73 -7.25 -19.08 4.59
CA VAL A 73 -7.82 -20.11 3.73
C VAL A 73 -9.27 -20.31 4.14
N PRO A 74 -10.27 -19.92 3.31
CA PRO A 74 -11.67 -20.11 3.65
C PRO A 74 -12.04 -21.58 3.66
N GLU A 75 -13.08 -21.92 4.40
CA GLU A 75 -13.64 -23.28 4.41
C GLU A 75 -14.09 -23.66 2.98
N GLY A 76 -13.69 -24.84 2.53
CA GLY A 76 -13.99 -25.34 1.17
C GLY A 76 -12.98 -24.94 0.10
N ALA A 77 -11.92 -24.19 0.43
CA ALA A 77 -10.84 -23.91 -0.51
C ALA A 77 -10.11 -25.18 -0.96
N THR A 78 -9.63 -25.17 -2.19
CA THR A 78 -8.88 -26.26 -2.82
C THR A 78 -7.58 -25.76 -3.42
N GLN A 79 -6.79 -26.63 -4.03
CA GLN A 79 -5.58 -26.25 -4.77
C GLN A 79 -5.87 -25.38 -6.01
N SER A 80 -7.10 -25.37 -6.52
CA SER A 80 -7.52 -24.54 -7.66
C SER A 80 -8.21 -23.23 -7.24
N THR A 81 -8.24 -22.92 -5.94
CA THR A 81 -8.86 -21.69 -5.45
C THR A 81 -7.92 -20.48 -5.73
N PRO A 82 -8.37 -19.45 -6.47
CA PRO A 82 -7.52 -18.28 -6.72
C PRO A 82 -7.10 -17.57 -5.44
N ILE A 83 -5.93 -16.91 -5.49
CA ILE A 83 -5.38 -16.16 -4.36
C ILE A 83 -5.60 -14.66 -4.58
N PHE A 84 -6.29 -14.02 -3.65
CA PHE A 84 -6.40 -12.57 -3.59
C PHE A 84 -5.31 -12.01 -2.67
N MET A 85 -4.45 -11.14 -3.22
CA MET A 85 -3.27 -10.59 -2.52
C MET A 85 -3.35 -9.06 -2.46
N PRO A 86 -4.14 -8.49 -1.53
CA PRO A 86 -4.19 -7.04 -1.35
C PRO A 86 -2.90 -6.53 -0.72
N ASN A 87 -2.40 -5.40 -1.20
CA ASN A 87 -1.35 -4.67 -0.52
C ASN A 87 -1.91 -3.39 0.13
N TYR A 88 -1.48 -3.12 1.36
CA TYR A 88 -1.97 -2.00 2.15
C TYR A 88 -0.99 -0.81 2.19
N VAL A 89 -0.10 -0.74 1.21
CA VAL A 89 0.81 0.39 1.06
C VAL A 89 0.01 1.65 0.74
N GLY A 90 0.13 2.68 1.59
CA GLY A 90 -0.49 3.98 1.40
C GLY A 90 0.57 5.08 1.49
N GLY A 91 0.60 6.04 0.54
CA GLY A 91 1.60 7.10 0.49
C GLY A 91 3.05 6.58 0.41
N TYR A 92 3.27 5.39 -0.15
CA TYR A 92 4.53 4.65 -0.15
C TYR A 92 5.14 4.43 1.24
N MET A 93 4.31 4.49 2.29
CA MET A 93 4.68 4.12 3.65
C MET A 93 4.71 2.60 3.78
N ALA A 94 5.50 2.10 4.73
CA ALA A 94 5.49 0.67 5.02
C ALA A 94 4.13 0.20 5.53
N ALA A 95 3.75 -0.99 5.17
CA ALA A 95 2.54 -1.65 5.64
C ALA A 95 2.89 -3.02 6.23
N ALA A 96 2.53 -3.23 7.50
CA ALA A 96 2.62 -4.55 8.11
C ALA A 96 1.45 -5.45 7.63
N PRO A 97 1.62 -6.76 7.63
CA PRO A 97 0.52 -7.69 7.37
C PRO A 97 -0.63 -7.45 8.34
N ARG A 98 -1.86 -7.62 7.87
CA ARG A 98 -3.06 -7.43 8.68
C ARG A 98 -3.80 -8.74 8.87
N MET A 99 -4.73 -8.74 9.79
CA MET A 99 -5.80 -9.74 9.85
C MET A 99 -6.90 -9.37 8.84
N ILE A 100 -7.79 -10.32 8.56
CA ILE A 100 -8.97 -10.04 7.72
C ILE A 100 -9.79 -8.92 8.35
N ASP A 101 -10.19 -7.98 7.54
CA ASP A 101 -11.10 -6.91 7.91
C ASP A 101 -12.45 -7.14 7.21
N GLU A 102 -13.52 -7.22 8.01
CA GLU A 102 -14.89 -7.45 7.52
C GLU A 102 -15.38 -6.35 6.59
N GLY A 103 -14.81 -5.17 6.70
CA GLY A 103 -15.22 -3.97 5.99
C GLY A 103 -14.44 -3.67 4.72
N ASP A 104 -13.39 -4.42 4.39
CA ASP A 104 -12.57 -4.13 3.22
C ASP A 104 -12.57 -5.27 2.17
N ALA A 105 -11.74 -5.12 1.14
CA ALA A 105 -11.64 -6.10 0.06
C ALA A 105 -11.20 -7.49 0.54
N SER A 106 -10.42 -7.59 1.63
CA SER A 106 -9.95 -8.87 2.15
C SER A 106 -11.09 -9.73 2.70
N GLY A 107 -11.99 -9.13 3.48
CA GLY A 107 -13.18 -9.84 3.99
C GLY A 107 -14.13 -10.25 2.89
N ARG A 108 -14.31 -9.40 1.88
CA ARG A 108 -15.16 -9.71 0.72
C ARG A 108 -14.58 -10.84 -0.13
N ALA A 109 -13.29 -10.78 -0.46
CA ALA A 109 -12.63 -11.84 -1.22
C ALA A 109 -12.72 -13.19 -0.49
N LEU A 110 -12.49 -13.19 0.83
CA LEU A 110 -12.64 -14.39 1.65
C LEU A 110 -14.08 -14.95 1.58
N ALA A 111 -15.08 -14.06 1.60
CA ALA A 111 -16.50 -14.45 1.52
C ALA A 111 -16.94 -14.99 0.15
N GLU A 112 -16.23 -14.60 -0.89
CA GLU A 112 -16.38 -15.13 -2.25
C GLU A 112 -15.55 -16.40 -2.47
N GLY A 113 -14.88 -16.90 -1.42
CA GLY A 113 -14.16 -18.17 -1.43
C GLY A 113 -12.70 -18.09 -1.88
N TYR A 114 -12.13 -16.89 -2.05
CA TYR A 114 -10.71 -16.74 -2.37
C TYR A 114 -9.82 -17.06 -1.16
N VAL A 115 -8.68 -17.68 -1.39
CA VAL A 115 -7.59 -17.62 -0.43
C VAL A 115 -7.08 -16.19 -0.38
N VAL A 116 -6.90 -15.62 0.82
CA VAL A 116 -6.46 -14.24 0.98
C VAL A 116 -5.04 -14.22 1.58
N ALA A 117 -4.08 -13.69 0.83
CA ALA A 117 -2.70 -13.54 1.27
C ALA A 117 -2.37 -12.05 1.47
N ILE A 118 -2.08 -11.65 2.69
CA ILE A 118 -1.81 -10.25 3.04
C ILE A 118 -0.33 -10.07 3.37
N PRO A 119 0.51 -9.69 2.39
CA PRO A 119 1.91 -9.42 2.62
C PRO A 119 2.13 -8.08 3.31
N GLY A 120 3.12 -8.02 4.18
CA GLY A 120 3.72 -6.75 4.56
C GLY A 120 4.70 -6.30 3.47
N ALA A 121 4.95 -5.01 3.42
CA ALA A 121 5.94 -4.42 2.54
C ALA A 121 6.63 -3.25 3.23
N ARG A 122 7.94 -3.16 3.09
CA ARG A 122 8.70 -1.98 3.52
C ARG A 122 8.32 -0.77 2.69
N GLY A 123 8.53 0.43 3.24
CA GLY A 123 8.20 1.66 2.57
C GLY A 123 9.17 2.79 2.92
N ARG A 124 8.94 3.98 2.38
CA ARG A 124 9.82 5.14 2.53
C ARG A 124 10.15 5.54 3.98
N ASN A 125 9.34 5.12 4.93
CA ASN A 125 9.52 5.37 6.37
C ASN A 125 10.11 4.17 7.13
N SER A 126 10.41 3.05 6.46
CA SER A 126 11.01 1.89 7.14
C SER A 126 12.43 2.20 7.55
N MET A 127 12.72 1.98 8.83
CA MET A 127 14.05 2.18 9.39
C MET A 127 14.29 1.24 10.56
N ILE A 128 15.55 0.84 10.73
CA ILE A 128 16.04 0.09 11.89
C ILE A 128 17.20 0.84 12.53
N VAL A 129 17.43 0.58 13.81
CA VAL A 129 18.64 1.07 14.49
C VAL A 129 19.67 -0.06 14.48
N GLN A 130 20.79 0.16 13.78
CA GLN A 130 21.87 -0.79 13.70
C GLN A 130 23.16 -0.14 14.21
N LYS A 131 23.76 -0.70 15.25
CA LYS A 131 24.98 -0.16 15.90
C LYS A 131 24.85 1.34 16.26
N GLY A 132 23.68 1.75 16.80
CA GLY A 132 23.40 3.14 17.18
C GLY A 132 23.16 4.10 16.02
N LYS A 133 23.08 3.62 14.77
CA LYS A 133 22.78 4.43 13.58
C LYS A 133 21.44 4.04 12.99
N THR A 134 20.67 5.02 12.54
CA THR A 134 19.44 4.81 11.77
C THR A 134 19.80 4.36 10.35
N VAL A 135 19.25 3.22 9.93
CA VAL A 135 19.40 2.66 8.59
C VAL A 135 18.01 2.59 7.95
N TYR A 136 17.84 3.23 6.81
CA TYR A 136 16.59 3.15 6.04
C TYR A 136 16.54 1.84 5.26
N THR A 137 15.53 1.03 5.55
CA THR A 137 15.36 -0.33 5.00
C THR A 137 14.39 -0.40 3.84
N GLY A 138 13.59 0.64 3.61
CA GLY A 138 12.47 0.61 2.65
C GLY A 138 12.58 1.58 1.47
N ARG A 139 13.78 2.07 1.13
CA ARG A 139 13.98 2.88 -0.08
C ARG A 139 13.62 2.07 -1.34
N ALA A 140 13.07 2.76 -2.33
CA ALA A 140 12.76 2.13 -3.62
C ALA A 140 13.99 1.37 -4.19
N PRO A 141 13.79 0.18 -4.77
CA PRO A 141 12.53 -0.50 -5.04
C PRO A 141 12.11 -1.51 -3.94
N LYS A 142 12.65 -1.45 -2.71
CA LYS A 142 12.53 -2.51 -1.69
C LYS A 142 11.08 -2.91 -1.36
N GLY A 143 10.12 -1.98 -1.35
CA GLY A 143 8.72 -2.32 -1.15
C GLY A 143 8.15 -3.22 -2.25
N LEU A 144 8.51 -2.94 -3.51
CA LEU A 144 8.11 -3.79 -4.63
C LEU A 144 8.79 -5.17 -4.55
N LEU A 145 10.06 -5.20 -4.16
CA LEU A 145 10.78 -6.48 -3.97
C LEU A 145 10.14 -7.34 -2.89
N ASP A 146 9.62 -6.73 -1.82
CA ASP A 146 8.88 -7.45 -0.77
C ASP A 146 7.63 -8.12 -1.35
N LEU A 147 6.83 -7.40 -2.15
CA LEU A 147 5.65 -7.97 -2.81
C LEU A 147 6.01 -9.06 -3.82
N LYS A 148 7.07 -8.87 -4.62
CA LYS A 148 7.58 -9.90 -5.53
C LYS A 148 8.04 -11.17 -4.78
N ALA A 149 8.76 -10.99 -3.68
CA ALA A 149 9.18 -12.10 -2.83
C ALA A 149 7.99 -12.84 -2.22
N ALA A 150 6.91 -12.13 -1.86
CA ALA A 150 5.66 -12.72 -1.39
C ALA A 150 4.99 -13.59 -2.47
N VAL A 151 4.91 -13.11 -3.72
CA VAL A 151 4.42 -13.92 -4.85
C VAL A 151 5.27 -15.17 -5.05
N ARG A 152 6.60 -15.02 -5.03
CA ARG A 152 7.54 -16.15 -5.15
C ARG A 152 7.34 -17.18 -4.03
N TYR A 153 7.10 -16.72 -2.80
CA TYR A 153 6.83 -17.60 -1.68
C TYR A 153 5.56 -18.42 -1.88
N LEU A 154 4.45 -17.78 -2.27
CA LEU A 154 3.19 -18.46 -2.56
C LEU A 154 3.36 -19.52 -3.65
N ARG A 155 4.07 -19.18 -4.73
CA ARG A 155 4.32 -20.09 -5.85
C ARG A 155 5.27 -21.23 -5.49
N PHE A 156 6.26 -20.97 -4.66
CA PHE A 156 7.19 -22.01 -4.16
C PHE A 156 6.49 -23.06 -3.30
N LEU A 157 5.45 -22.65 -2.56
CA LEU A 157 4.68 -23.50 -1.65
C LEU A 157 3.31 -23.92 -2.20
N ASP A 158 3.07 -23.73 -3.47
CA ASP A 158 1.80 -23.99 -4.13
C ASP A 158 1.26 -25.41 -3.89
N ARG A 159 2.15 -26.41 -3.77
CA ARG A 159 1.75 -27.80 -3.48
C ARG A 159 1.51 -28.08 -2.00
N ASP A 160 2.06 -27.26 -1.12
CA ASP A 160 2.03 -27.47 0.33
C ASP A 160 0.87 -26.69 0.99
N MET A 161 0.38 -25.65 0.33
CA MET A 161 -0.65 -24.75 0.82
C MET A 161 -1.86 -24.75 -0.14
N LEU A 162 -3.09 -24.68 0.39
CA LEU A 162 -4.26 -24.52 -0.45
C LEU A 162 -4.28 -23.14 -1.12
N GLY A 163 -4.75 -23.13 -2.37
CA GLY A 163 -4.78 -21.96 -3.23
C GLY A 163 -3.98 -22.21 -4.51
N ASP A 164 -4.32 -21.49 -5.57
CA ASP A 164 -3.70 -21.58 -6.88
C ASP A 164 -2.77 -20.38 -7.10
N ALA A 165 -1.47 -20.59 -6.96
CA ALA A 165 -0.48 -19.54 -7.13
C ALA A 165 -0.23 -19.14 -8.59
N GLU A 166 -0.85 -19.81 -9.57
CA GLU A 166 -0.92 -19.34 -10.95
C GLU A 166 -2.01 -18.26 -11.13
N HIS A 167 -3.00 -18.21 -10.22
CA HIS A 167 -4.10 -17.25 -10.23
C HIS A 167 -4.03 -16.28 -9.05
N ILE A 168 -2.89 -15.59 -8.88
CA ILE A 168 -2.72 -14.52 -7.90
C ILE A 168 -3.27 -13.21 -8.48
N ILE A 169 -4.23 -12.61 -7.77
CA ILE A 169 -4.82 -11.31 -8.09
C ILE A 169 -4.34 -10.31 -7.05
N THR A 170 -3.49 -9.36 -7.45
CA THR A 170 -3.07 -8.28 -6.54
C THR A 170 -4.03 -7.12 -6.57
N ASP A 171 -4.18 -6.43 -5.44
CA ASP A 171 -5.08 -5.29 -5.29
C ASP A 171 -4.41 -4.17 -4.48
N GLY A 172 -4.74 -2.92 -4.81
CA GLY A 172 -4.25 -1.78 -4.04
C GLY A 172 -4.81 -0.44 -4.49
N THR A 173 -4.76 0.53 -3.59
CA THR A 173 -5.27 1.89 -3.81
C THR A 173 -4.16 2.93 -3.65
N SER A 174 -4.16 3.99 -4.47
CA SER A 174 -3.19 5.09 -4.42
C SER A 174 -1.76 4.58 -4.63
N ALA A 175 -0.83 4.78 -3.69
CA ALA A 175 0.50 4.17 -3.74
C ALA A 175 0.43 2.63 -3.77
N GLY A 176 -0.54 2.01 -3.08
CA GLY A 176 -0.82 0.57 -3.18
C GLY A 176 -1.28 0.17 -4.57
N GLY A 177 -2.10 1.00 -5.23
CA GLY A 177 -2.48 0.83 -6.63
C GLY A 177 -1.27 0.87 -7.56
N ALA A 178 -0.36 1.80 -7.36
CA ALA A 178 0.89 1.87 -8.10
C ALA A 178 1.78 0.64 -7.85
N MET A 179 1.87 0.17 -6.61
CA MET A 179 2.62 -1.05 -6.27
C MET A 179 2.03 -2.30 -6.92
N SER A 180 0.69 -2.41 -6.98
CA SER A 180 0.00 -3.50 -7.71
C SER A 180 0.23 -3.41 -9.21
N SER A 181 0.18 -2.20 -9.79
CA SER A 181 0.49 -1.96 -11.20
C SER A 181 1.92 -2.36 -11.55
N LEU A 182 2.90 -1.96 -10.71
CA LEU A 182 4.30 -2.34 -10.88
C LEU A 182 4.50 -3.85 -10.76
N LEU A 183 3.82 -4.49 -9.80
CA LEU A 183 3.90 -5.95 -9.62
C LEU A 183 3.41 -6.68 -10.88
N GLY A 184 2.28 -6.24 -11.46
CA GLY A 184 1.73 -6.81 -12.68
C GLY A 184 2.59 -6.53 -13.92
N SER A 185 3.07 -5.29 -14.09
CA SER A 185 3.81 -4.89 -15.30
C SER A 185 5.26 -5.33 -15.33
N THR A 186 5.84 -5.68 -14.17
CA THR A 186 7.27 -6.07 -14.06
C THR A 186 7.46 -7.52 -13.63
N GLY A 187 6.46 -8.38 -13.84
CA GLY A 187 6.56 -9.81 -13.58
C GLY A 187 7.78 -10.42 -14.27
N ASN A 188 8.58 -11.18 -13.54
CA ASN A 188 9.77 -11.86 -14.03
C ASN A 188 10.84 -10.96 -14.68
N ASN A 189 10.82 -9.65 -14.38
CA ASN A 189 11.81 -8.74 -14.95
C ASN A 189 13.20 -9.03 -14.35
N PRO A 190 14.21 -9.37 -15.17
CA PRO A 190 15.53 -9.80 -14.70
C PRO A 190 16.29 -8.72 -13.93
N SER A 191 15.94 -7.45 -14.07
CA SER A 191 16.58 -6.35 -13.34
C SER A 191 16.41 -6.45 -11.82
N TYR A 192 15.36 -7.15 -11.35
CA TYR A 192 15.11 -7.34 -9.92
C TYR A 192 15.79 -8.60 -9.36
N GLU A 193 16.22 -9.52 -10.21
CA GLU A 193 16.74 -10.83 -9.79
C GLU A 193 17.93 -10.76 -8.80
N PRO A 194 18.95 -9.92 -9.02
CA PRO A 194 20.07 -9.84 -8.08
C PRO A 194 19.62 -9.40 -6.67
N MET A 195 18.64 -8.51 -6.59
CA MET A 195 18.12 -7.99 -5.32
C MET A 195 17.23 -9.01 -4.62
N LEU A 196 16.37 -9.72 -5.36
CA LEU A 196 15.52 -10.79 -4.82
C LEU A 196 16.37 -11.95 -4.28
N LYS A 197 17.41 -12.33 -5.00
CA LYS A 197 18.38 -13.34 -4.55
C LYS A 197 19.12 -12.89 -3.28
N ALA A 198 19.54 -11.61 -3.21
CA ALA A 198 20.19 -11.05 -2.03
C ALA A 198 19.27 -11.05 -0.80
N MET A 199 17.96 -10.90 -0.98
CA MET A 199 16.96 -11.02 0.09
C MET A 199 16.67 -12.47 0.49
N GLY A 200 17.15 -13.45 -0.29
CA GLY A 200 16.80 -14.85 -0.08
C GLY A 200 15.32 -15.15 -0.38
N ALA A 201 14.77 -14.51 -1.39
CA ALA A 201 13.47 -14.87 -1.95
C ALA A 201 13.53 -16.24 -2.62
N ALA A 202 12.39 -16.92 -2.76
CA ALA A 202 12.33 -18.22 -3.45
C ALA A 202 12.77 -18.08 -4.91
N ASP A 203 13.46 -19.10 -5.42
CA ASP A 203 13.92 -19.17 -6.80
C ASP A 203 12.76 -19.67 -7.70
N THR A 204 11.85 -18.78 -8.01
CA THR A 204 10.69 -19.02 -8.88
C THR A 204 10.21 -17.72 -9.50
N ARG A 205 9.11 -17.76 -10.26
CA ARG A 205 8.52 -16.60 -10.96
C ARG A 205 7.79 -15.66 -10.01
N ASP A 206 7.68 -14.38 -10.37
CA ASP A 206 6.93 -13.35 -9.62
C ASP A 206 5.88 -12.59 -10.44
N ASP A 207 5.49 -13.12 -11.59
CA ASP A 207 4.33 -12.62 -12.33
C ASP A 207 3.03 -12.92 -11.58
N VAL A 208 2.03 -12.10 -11.81
CA VAL A 208 0.69 -12.27 -11.24
C VAL A 208 -0.34 -12.41 -12.36
N PHE A 209 -1.45 -13.09 -12.07
CA PHE A 209 -2.52 -13.31 -13.04
C PHE A 209 -3.25 -12.01 -13.38
N ALA A 210 -3.54 -11.17 -12.38
CA ALA A 210 -4.21 -9.90 -12.55
C ALA A 210 -3.78 -8.89 -11.49
N ALA A 211 -3.86 -7.60 -11.85
CA ALA A 211 -3.62 -6.49 -10.94
C ALA A 211 -4.82 -5.53 -10.96
N VAL A 212 -5.41 -5.29 -9.80
CA VAL A 212 -6.49 -4.33 -9.59
C VAL A 212 -5.88 -3.07 -8.99
N CYS A 213 -5.91 -1.97 -9.74
CA CYS A 213 -5.18 -0.76 -9.42
C CYS A 213 -6.16 0.41 -9.28
N PHE A 214 -6.54 0.74 -8.05
CA PHE A 214 -7.41 1.86 -7.78
C PHE A 214 -6.62 3.16 -7.66
N CYS A 215 -6.98 4.17 -8.46
CA CYS A 215 -6.32 5.49 -8.52
C CYS A 215 -4.79 5.41 -8.29
N PRO A 216 -4.07 4.63 -9.10
CA PRO A 216 -2.65 4.39 -8.90
C PRO A 216 -1.87 5.70 -9.03
N ILE A 217 -0.93 5.94 -8.12
CA ILE A 217 0.03 7.03 -8.25
C ILE A 217 1.17 6.55 -9.13
N ILE A 218 1.14 6.96 -10.37
CA ILE A 218 2.12 6.64 -11.42
C ILE A 218 2.93 7.87 -11.82
N ASP A 219 3.96 7.68 -12.61
CA ASP A 219 4.81 8.74 -13.14
C ASP A 219 5.41 9.64 -12.05
N LEU A 220 6.09 9.01 -11.08
CA LEU A 220 6.68 9.72 -9.94
C LEU A 220 7.74 10.73 -10.34
N ASP A 221 8.38 10.57 -11.51
CA ASP A 221 9.39 11.50 -12.01
C ASP A 221 8.80 12.87 -12.37
N HIS A 222 7.50 12.92 -12.71
CA HIS A 222 6.83 14.14 -13.15
C HIS A 222 5.63 14.54 -12.29
N ALA A 223 5.22 13.68 -11.34
CA ALA A 223 4.02 13.92 -10.53
C ALA A 223 4.11 15.22 -9.72
N ASP A 224 5.24 15.48 -9.09
CA ASP A 224 5.41 16.67 -8.26
C ASP A 224 5.29 17.96 -9.09
N MET A 225 5.90 18.01 -10.28
CA MET A 225 5.76 19.17 -11.15
C MET A 225 4.31 19.36 -11.65
N ALA A 226 3.57 18.28 -11.89
CA ALA A 226 2.16 18.36 -12.24
C ALA A 226 1.31 18.95 -11.10
N TYR A 227 1.50 18.47 -9.88
CA TYR A 227 0.79 18.98 -8.72
C TYR A 227 1.12 20.46 -8.44
N GLU A 228 2.38 20.83 -8.49
CA GLU A 228 2.80 22.21 -8.25
C GLU A 228 2.30 23.16 -9.35
N TRP A 229 2.24 22.71 -10.60
CA TRP A 229 1.69 23.51 -11.70
C TRP A 229 0.18 23.71 -11.58
N LEU A 230 -0.56 22.67 -11.14
CA LEU A 230 -2.02 22.74 -10.99
C LEU A 230 -2.44 23.48 -9.72
N TYR A 231 -1.74 23.22 -8.60
CA TYR A 231 -2.15 23.61 -7.26
C TYR A 231 -1.12 24.45 -6.50
N GLY A 232 -0.05 24.87 -7.14
CA GLY A 232 1.00 25.69 -6.52
C GLY A 232 0.42 26.93 -5.85
N GLY A 233 0.87 27.24 -4.65
CA GLY A 233 0.36 28.33 -3.83
C GLY A 233 -0.90 28.02 -3.01
N VAL A 234 -1.52 26.85 -3.17
CA VAL A 234 -2.66 26.42 -2.34
C VAL A 234 -2.20 26.11 -0.92
N ASP A 235 -1.07 25.42 -0.78
CA ASP A 235 -0.50 25.04 0.51
C ASP A 235 -0.23 26.23 1.42
N GLU A 236 0.23 27.34 0.87
CA GLU A 236 0.50 28.59 1.60
C GLU A 236 -0.75 29.13 2.31
N LYS A 237 -1.93 28.80 1.82
CA LYS A 237 -3.24 29.23 2.38
C LYS A 237 -3.75 28.32 3.48
N ILE A 238 -3.29 27.07 3.52
CA ILE A 238 -3.83 26.05 4.42
C ILE A 238 -2.84 25.59 5.50
N ARG A 239 -1.54 25.81 5.29
CA ARG A 239 -0.47 25.46 6.25
C ARG A 239 0.74 26.38 6.10
N PRO A 240 1.56 26.55 7.15
CA PRO A 240 2.85 27.22 7.01
C PRO A 240 3.77 26.45 6.08
N VAL A 241 4.38 27.14 5.12
CA VAL A 241 5.44 26.64 4.24
C VAL A 241 6.68 27.51 4.36
N THR A 242 7.86 26.93 4.13
CA THR A 242 9.12 27.67 4.15
C THR A 242 9.32 28.38 2.80
N SER A 243 10.16 29.43 2.80
CA SER A 243 10.55 30.12 1.56
C SER A 243 11.24 29.19 0.57
N GLU A 244 11.98 28.19 1.06
CA GLU A 244 12.62 27.17 0.23
C GLU A 244 11.57 26.27 -0.45
N GLN A 245 10.53 25.83 0.28
CA GLN A 245 9.42 25.05 -0.29
C GLN A 245 8.71 25.85 -1.39
N VAL A 246 8.45 27.15 -1.17
CA VAL A 246 7.82 28.01 -2.17
C VAL A 246 8.71 28.16 -3.41
N ALA A 247 10.01 28.28 -3.26
CA ALA A 247 10.95 28.38 -4.37
C ALA A 247 10.97 27.08 -5.20
N VAL A 248 11.09 25.93 -4.54
CA VAL A 248 11.08 24.61 -5.19
C VAL A 248 9.74 24.35 -5.89
N SER A 249 8.61 24.71 -5.28
CA SER A 249 7.28 24.60 -5.88
C SER A 249 7.19 25.35 -7.21
N LYS A 250 7.67 26.60 -7.23
CA LYS A 250 7.71 27.42 -8.47
C LYS A 250 8.60 26.83 -9.55
N GLU A 251 9.75 26.30 -9.16
CA GLU A 251 10.70 25.66 -10.08
C GLU A 251 10.09 24.39 -10.71
N LEU A 252 9.47 23.55 -9.91
CA LEU A 252 8.76 22.34 -10.36
C LEU A 252 7.59 22.70 -11.30
N ALA A 253 6.76 23.66 -10.90
CA ALA A 253 5.62 24.09 -11.68
C ALA A 253 6.04 24.60 -13.08
N ALA A 254 7.18 25.29 -13.17
CA ALA A 254 7.69 25.83 -14.44
C ALA A 254 8.13 24.75 -15.43
N GLN A 255 8.42 23.54 -14.97
CA GLN A 255 8.88 22.43 -15.82
C GLN A 255 7.71 21.66 -16.48
N PHE A 256 6.55 21.62 -15.85
CA PHE A 256 5.43 20.78 -16.31
C PHE A 256 4.89 21.14 -17.71
N PRO A 257 4.77 22.42 -18.13
CA PRO A 257 4.32 22.76 -19.49
C PRO A 257 5.14 22.13 -20.61
N ALA A 258 6.46 22.10 -20.48
CA ALA A 258 7.33 21.46 -21.46
C ALA A 258 7.11 19.94 -21.50
N TYR A 259 6.95 19.32 -20.34
CA TYR A 259 6.69 17.88 -20.23
C TYR A 259 5.36 17.50 -20.88
N ILE A 260 4.24 18.13 -20.49
CA ILE A 260 2.92 17.79 -21.04
C ILE A 260 2.86 18.00 -22.55
N ASN A 261 3.51 19.05 -23.07
CA ASN A 261 3.58 19.31 -24.51
C ASN A 261 4.37 18.21 -25.25
N SER A 262 5.39 17.63 -24.61
CA SER A 262 6.20 16.56 -25.22
C SER A 262 5.43 15.23 -25.38
N LEU A 263 4.34 15.04 -24.64
CA LEU A 263 3.55 13.81 -24.69
C LEU A 263 2.66 13.68 -25.93
N GLY A 264 2.43 14.77 -26.68
CA GLY A 264 1.60 14.75 -27.90
C GLY A 264 0.16 14.29 -27.64
N LEU A 265 -0.42 14.66 -26.50
CA LEU A 265 -1.74 14.22 -26.08
C LEU A 265 -2.84 14.71 -27.02
N LYS A 266 -3.90 13.92 -27.17
CA LYS A 266 -5.07 14.25 -27.95
C LYS A 266 -6.33 14.19 -27.10
N LYS A 267 -7.27 15.11 -27.35
CA LYS A 267 -8.63 15.03 -26.82
C LYS A 267 -9.43 13.97 -27.55
N LYS A 268 -10.61 13.64 -27.05
CA LYS A 268 -11.51 12.63 -27.65
C LYS A 268 -11.91 12.97 -29.09
N ASP A 269 -11.98 14.27 -29.44
CA ASP A 269 -12.30 14.76 -30.77
C ASP A 269 -11.07 14.79 -31.73
N GLY A 270 -9.90 14.34 -31.28
CA GLY A 270 -8.65 14.31 -32.04
C GLY A 270 -7.85 15.61 -31.98
N SER A 271 -8.36 16.69 -31.41
CA SER A 271 -7.62 17.95 -31.24
C SER A 271 -6.49 17.81 -30.23
N ASP A 272 -5.48 18.65 -30.28
CA ASP A 272 -4.33 18.64 -29.39
C ASP A 272 -4.72 19.02 -27.96
N LEU A 273 -4.18 18.28 -27.00
CA LEU A 273 -4.20 18.61 -25.58
C LEU A 273 -2.79 18.96 -25.12
N ASN A 274 -2.59 20.19 -24.69
CA ASN A 274 -1.29 20.74 -24.30
C ASN A 274 -1.42 21.67 -23.08
N ALA A 275 -0.31 22.28 -22.65
CA ALA A 275 -0.28 23.13 -21.47
C ALA A 275 -1.26 24.32 -21.54
N ASP A 276 -1.47 24.89 -22.76
CA ASP A 276 -2.30 26.09 -22.92
C ASP A 276 -3.80 25.81 -22.71
N ASN A 277 -4.26 24.60 -23.03
CA ASN A 277 -5.67 24.22 -22.96
C ASN A 277 -5.99 23.14 -21.91
N TYR A 278 -4.99 22.64 -21.19
CA TYR A 278 -5.16 21.54 -20.24
C TYR A 278 -6.11 21.90 -19.09
N ARG A 279 -5.97 23.11 -18.53
CA ARG A 279 -6.83 23.55 -17.41
C ARG A 279 -8.29 23.65 -17.83
N ASP A 280 -8.56 24.20 -18.99
CA ASP A 280 -9.92 24.32 -19.53
C ASP A 280 -10.50 22.93 -19.82
N TYR A 281 -9.70 22.02 -20.33
CA TYR A 281 -10.09 20.63 -20.54
C TYR A 281 -10.47 19.93 -19.23
N ILE A 282 -9.66 20.06 -18.18
CA ILE A 282 -9.98 19.50 -16.85
C ILE A 282 -11.23 20.15 -16.27
N ASN A 283 -11.38 21.46 -16.34
CA ASN A 283 -12.58 22.16 -15.90
C ASN A 283 -13.83 21.65 -16.62
N GLN A 284 -13.76 21.43 -17.92
CA GLN A 284 -14.86 20.88 -18.69
C GLN A 284 -15.22 19.45 -18.28
N LEU A 285 -14.22 18.60 -18.00
CA LEU A 285 -14.47 17.26 -17.45
C LEU A 285 -15.13 17.30 -16.09
N LEU A 286 -14.70 18.18 -15.19
CA LEU A 286 -15.32 18.38 -13.88
C LEU A 286 -16.76 18.85 -13.99
N MET A 287 -17.03 19.82 -14.88
CA MET A 287 -18.39 20.30 -15.13
C MET A 287 -19.30 19.21 -15.69
N THR A 288 -18.81 18.42 -16.65
CA THR A 288 -19.56 17.29 -17.21
C THR A 288 -19.84 16.24 -16.12
N SER A 289 -18.84 15.88 -15.34
CA SER A 289 -19.01 14.92 -14.24
C SER A 289 -19.99 15.41 -13.18
N ALA A 290 -19.95 16.72 -12.85
CA ALA A 290 -20.90 17.30 -11.91
C ALA A 290 -22.34 17.30 -12.47
N GLN A 291 -22.50 17.59 -13.78
CA GLN A 291 -23.81 17.53 -14.43
C GLN A 291 -24.34 16.09 -14.45
N ASP A 292 -23.51 15.12 -14.84
CA ASP A 292 -23.89 13.71 -14.82
C ASP A 292 -24.34 13.27 -13.42
N ALA A 293 -23.58 13.65 -12.38
CA ALA A 293 -23.95 13.35 -10.99
C ALA A 293 -25.29 13.98 -10.61
N LYS A 294 -25.53 15.23 -11.02
CA LYS A 294 -26.81 15.94 -10.79
C LYS A 294 -27.97 15.24 -11.50
N ASP A 295 -27.77 14.81 -12.74
CA ASP A 295 -28.77 14.09 -13.53
C ASP A 295 -29.11 12.73 -12.90
N TYR A 296 -28.16 12.11 -12.18
CA TYR A 296 -28.38 10.94 -11.34
C TYR A 296 -28.96 11.24 -9.96
N GLY A 297 -29.30 12.47 -9.66
CA GLY A 297 -29.97 12.88 -8.42
C GLY A 297 -29.04 13.23 -7.26
N ALA A 298 -27.73 13.41 -7.51
CA ALA A 298 -26.82 13.90 -6.48
C ALA A 298 -27.06 15.40 -6.21
N ASP A 299 -26.97 15.78 -4.95
CA ASP A 299 -27.01 17.19 -4.53
C ASP A 299 -25.65 17.85 -4.81
N ILE A 300 -25.56 18.54 -5.94
CA ILE A 300 -24.36 19.26 -6.38
C ILE A 300 -24.53 20.74 -6.03
N PRO A 301 -23.60 21.36 -5.28
CA PRO A 301 -23.63 22.77 -4.95
C PRO A 301 -23.58 23.66 -6.20
N ASP A 302 -24.35 24.74 -6.20
CA ASP A 302 -24.44 25.69 -7.33
C ASP A 302 -23.20 26.60 -7.47
N SER A 303 -22.20 26.49 -6.60
CA SER A 303 -20.99 27.30 -6.63
C SER A 303 -19.73 26.47 -6.93
N ILE A 304 -18.89 26.97 -7.82
CA ILE A 304 -17.53 26.47 -8.01
C ILE A 304 -16.74 26.76 -6.72
N GLY A 305 -16.00 25.77 -6.25
CA GLY A 305 -15.28 25.85 -4.98
C GLY A 305 -16.05 25.18 -3.86
N PHE A 306 -16.95 24.27 -4.22
CA PHE A 306 -17.33 23.23 -3.30
C PHE A 306 -16.04 22.64 -2.75
N SER A 307 -15.81 22.98 -1.55
CA SER A 307 -14.83 22.27 -0.80
C SER A 307 -15.15 20.79 -1.00
N PHE A 308 -14.16 19.99 -1.27
CA PHE A 308 -14.22 18.54 -1.03
C PHE A 308 -14.46 18.30 0.46
N SER A 309 -15.28 19.11 1.02
CA SER A 309 -15.66 19.11 2.40
C SER A 309 -16.62 17.99 2.73
N SER A 310 -17.01 17.25 1.79
CA SER A 310 -17.87 16.14 1.91
C SER A 310 -17.07 14.88 2.26
N GLY A 311 -17.05 14.51 3.50
CA GLY A 311 -16.69 13.18 3.96
C GLY A 311 -15.21 12.78 4.00
N MET A 312 -14.29 13.44 3.33
CA MET A 312 -12.89 13.28 3.64
C MET A 312 -12.58 14.07 4.90
N LYS A 313 -12.38 13.37 6.01
CA LYS A 313 -11.60 13.93 7.10
C LYS A 313 -10.23 14.20 6.51
N PHE A 314 -9.90 15.46 6.28
CA PHE A 314 -8.52 15.88 6.24
C PHE A 314 -7.91 15.37 7.54
N ILE A 315 -7.09 14.35 7.45
CA ILE A 315 -6.18 14.03 8.53
C ILE A 315 -5.20 15.17 8.51
N ALA A 316 -5.48 16.19 9.31
CA ALA A 316 -4.51 17.22 9.61
C ALA A 316 -3.22 16.51 10.00
N PRO A 317 -2.05 17.00 9.56
CA PRO A 317 -0.79 16.44 10.00
C PRO A 317 -0.83 16.38 11.52
N MET A 318 -0.36 15.29 12.10
CA MET A 318 -0.32 15.06 13.54
C MET A 318 0.57 16.11 14.22
N ASN A 319 0.02 17.26 14.48
CA ASN A 319 0.48 18.23 15.46
C ASN A 319 -0.79 18.80 16.12
N GLY A 320 -1.11 18.20 17.25
CA GLY A 320 -2.00 18.58 18.31
C GLY A 320 -2.97 19.73 18.03
N GLY A 321 -4.19 19.47 17.59
CA GLY A 321 -5.18 20.52 17.54
C GLY A 321 -6.55 20.07 17.07
N LYS A 322 -7.48 20.09 17.98
CA LYS A 322 -8.96 20.20 17.93
C LYS A 322 -9.70 19.53 16.76
N LYS A 323 -10.57 18.60 17.12
CA LYS A 323 -11.58 17.93 16.28
C LYS A 323 -12.38 18.95 15.47
N GLN A 324 -12.32 18.87 14.15
CA GLN A 324 -13.26 19.49 13.23
C GLN A 324 -14.25 18.47 12.70
N GLY A 325 -15.48 18.93 12.49
CA GLY A 325 -16.67 18.14 12.28
C GLY A 325 -16.68 17.22 11.07
N GLU A 326 -17.56 16.26 11.15
CA GLU A 326 -17.82 15.24 10.14
C GLU A 326 -18.46 15.83 8.90
N MET A 327 -18.00 15.34 7.76
CA MET A 327 -18.59 15.62 6.48
C MET A 327 -19.25 14.37 5.93
N LYS A 328 -20.50 14.47 5.53
CA LYS A 328 -21.28 13.39 4.94
C LYS A 328 -21.37 13.59 3.44
N PHE A 329 -20.99 12.59 2.65
CA PHE A 329 -21.43 12.48 1.27
C PHE A 329 -22.85 11.90 1.25
N PRO A 330 -23.81 12.53 0.63
CA PRO A 330 -24.99 11.84 0.21
C PRO A 330 -24.64 11.12 -1.10
N MET A 331 -24.38 9.83 -1.06
CA MET A 331 -24.36 9.02 -2.25
C MET A 331 -25.36 7.89 -2.09
N ASP A 332 -26.61 8.17 -2.38
CA ASP A 332 -27.53 7.17 -2.90
C ASP A 332 -27.22 7.04 -4.39
N VAL A 333 -26.38 6.07 -4.73
CA VAL A 333 -26.13 5.69 -6.12
C VAL A 333 -27.45 5.10 -6.67
N PRO A 334 -27.98 5.56 -7.82
CA PRO A 334 -29.14 4.97 -8.45
C PRO A 334 -28.94 3.46 -8.66
N LYS A 335 -29.98 2.67 -8.47
CA LYS A 335 -29.91 1.19 -8.50
C LYS A 335 -29.39 0.59 -9.81
N ASP A 336 -29.32 1.38 -10.89
CA ASP A 336 -28.94 0.96 -12.24
C ASP A 336 -27.65 1.61 -12.78
N GLY A 337 -26.91 2.37 -11.97
CA GLY A 337 -25.60 2.92 -12.32
C GLY A 337 -24.45 1.95 -12.05
N PRO A 338 -23.23 2.19 -12.60
CA PRO A 338 -22.07 1.39 -12.24
C PRO A 338 -21.87 1.46 -10.74
N LYS A 339 -22.01 0.32 -10.07
CA LYS A 339 -21.86 0.22 -8.62
C LYS A 339 -20.41 0.54 -8.24
N MET A 340 -20.14 1.77 -7.88
CA MET A 340 -18.90 2.10 -7.19
C MET A 340 -18.91 1.39 -5.83
N MET A 341 -17.88 0.62 -5.55
CA MET A 341 -17.75 -0.01 -4.24
C MET A 341 -17.54 1.07 -3.18
N PRO A 342 -18.33 1.07 -2.09
CA PRO A 342 -18.14 2.02 -1.02
C PRO A 342 -16.77 1.83 -0.34
N MET A 343 -16.05 2.93 -0.13
CA MET A 343 -14.80 2.91 0.64
C MET A 343 -15.11 3.06 2.13
N ARG A 344 -14.46 2.27 2.99
CA ARG A 344 -14.65 2.34 4.43
C ARG A 344 -14.10 3.62 5.02
N ASN A 345 -14.92 4.35 5.76
CA ASN A 345 -14.45 5.42 6.63
C ASN A 345 -13.73 4.80 7.84
N LYS A 346 -12.38 4.83 7.83
CA LYS A 346 -11.54 4.22 8.88
C LYS A 346 -11.81 4.72 10.30
N SER A 347 -12.50 5.87 10.45
CA SER A 347 -12.79 6.43 11.78
C SER A 347 -14.08 5.91 12.42
N LYS A 348 -14.99 5.31 11.65
CA LYS A 348 -16.32 4.90 12.14
C LYS A 348 -16.74 3.49 11.71
N GLY A 349 -15.98 2.79 10.89
CA GLY A 349 -16.41 1.50 10.35
C GLY A 349 -17.51 1.58 9.29
N GLU A 350 -17.84 2.80 8.81
CA GLU A 350 -18.86 3.04 7.80
C GLU A 350 -18.23 3.04 6.39
N TYR A 351 -18.98 2.59 5.38
CA TYR A 351 -18.61 2.68 3.96
C TYR A 351 -19.03 4.04 3.41
N ILE A 352 -18.19 4.59 2.55
CA ILE A 352 -18.51 5.76 1.76
C ILE A 352 -18.94 5.29 0.37
#